data_6cd8f27004313de2790a6d7f7bc13c85
#
_entry.id   6cd8f27004313de2790a6d7f7bc13c85
#
_cell.length_a   1.000
_cell.length_b   1.000
_cell.length_c   1.000
_cell.angle_alpha   90.00
_cell.angle_beta   90.00
_cell.angle_gamma   90.00
#
_symmetry.space_group_name_H-M   'P 1'
#
loop_
_entity.id
_entity.type
_entity.pdbx_description
1 polymer ?
#
loop_
_entity_poly.entity_id
_entity_poly.type
_entity_poly.pdbx_seq_one_letter_code
_entity_poly.pdbx_strand_id
1 'polypeptide(L)'
;MKQVLFLFFLVFVTLVNSQNNNPIIPKEGKLLADFVPNKWKVIAKSEGDLNKDKINDVAFVIENTATENIVLNEGFGKDTLNANPRFLLVLFKIDSKYVLKSINKKFIPSQDSSINPCLDDPFMENGGIEIKNGVLKIDLYYWLSCGSWFVTDRNYKFRFQEDKFVLIGYDSYSFHRSSGESKSVSINFLSKKKELITGTNEFEESNPKKTWKNIKIEKLIKLEDLTTDSEIDY
;
A
#
# COMPACT_ATOMS: atom_id res chain seq x y z
N MET A 1 9.78 -68.48 -25.63
CA MET A 1 10.34 -67.08 -25.62
C MET A 1 9.21 -66.11 -25.56
N LYS A 2 9.01 -65.51 -24.38
CA LYS A 2 7.97 -64.40 -24.17
C LYS A 2 8.68 -63.04 -24.26
N GLN A 3 8.36 -62.27 -25.29
CA GLN A 3 8.83 -60.92 -25.41
C GLN A 3 8.00 -60.01 -24.50
N VAL A 4 8.65 -59.32 -23.57
CA VAL A 4 8.08 -58.31 -22.71
C VAL A 4 8.29 -56.96 -23.39
N LEU A 5 7.19 -56.33 -23.85
CA LEU A 5 7.19 -54.99 -24.44
C LEU A 5 7.18 -53.96 -23.33
N PHE A 6 8.28 -53.24 -23.15
CA PHE A 6 8.38 -52.12 -22.20
C PHE A 6 7.84 -50.84 -22.88
N LEU A 7 6.67 -50.39 -22.48
CA LEU A 7 6.14 -49.10 -22.89
C LEU A 7 6.77 -47.98 -22.03
N PHE A 8 7.63 -47.19 -22.65
CA PHE A 8 8.19 -45.99 -22.03
C PHE A 8 7.14 -44.86 -22.11
N PHE A 9 6.53 -44.51 -20.98
CA PHE A 9 5.64 -43.33 -20.87
C PHE A 9 6.51 -42.08 -20.67
N LEU A 10 6.69 -41.27 -21.75
CA LEU A 10 7.36 -40.00 -21.68
C LEU A 10 6.40 -38.99 -21.04
N VAL A 11 6.55 -38.67 -19.76
CA VAL A 11 5.82 -37.61 -19.08
C VAL A 11 6.46 -36.26 -19.48
N PHE A 12 5.80 -35.55 -20.39
CA PHE A 12 6.14 -34.15 -20.68
C PHE A 12 5.66 -33.25 -19.49
N VAL A 13 6.58 -32.91 -18.61
CA VAL A 13 6.36 -31.87 -17.61
C VAL A 13 6.51 -30.54 -18.31
N THR A 14 5.40 -29.91 -18.68
CA THR A 14 5.39 -28.49 -19.10
C THR A 14 5.62 -27.65 -17.86
N LEU A 15 6.82 -27.12 -17.70
CA LEU A 15 7.12 -26.04 -16.75
C LEU A 15 6.36 -24.79 -17.23
N VAL A 16 5.21 -24.53 -16.63
CA VAL A 16 4.54 -23.25 -16.77
C VAL A 16 5.38 -22.24 -15.98
N ASN A 17 6.28 -21.56 -16.68
CA ASN A 17 6.94 -20.38 -16.15
C ASN A 17 5.86 -19.28 -16.00
N SER A 18 5.32 -19.12 -14.81
CA SER A 18 4.61 -17.92 -14.43
C SER A 18 5.61 -16.76 -14.42
N GLN A 19 5.82 -16.15 -15.59
CA GLN A 19 6.55 -14.89 -15.68
C GLN A 19 5.70 -13.84 -14.95
N ASN A 20 6.20 -13.37 -13.83
CA ASN A 20 5.75 -12.16 -13.18
C ASN A 20 6.02 -10.98 -14.13
N ASN A 21 5.20 -10.82 -15.16
CA ASN A 21 5.31 -9.75 -16.15
C ASN A 21 4.80 -8.44 -15.56
N ASN A 22 5.54 -7.93 -14.55
CA ASN A 22 5.31 -6.57 -14.09
C ASN A 22 5.55 -5.62 -15.28
N PRO A 23 4.62 -4.72 -15.59
CA PRO A 23 4.78 -3.81 -16.70
C PRO A 23 6.01 -2.92 -16.50
N ILE A 24 6.65 -2.59 -17.62
CA ILE A 24 7.75 -1.63 -17.65
C ILE A 24 7.13 -0.25 -17.61
N ILE A 25 7.48 0.53 -16.59
CA ILE A 25 7.10 1.94 -16.46
C ILE A 25 8.25 2.79 -17.00
N PRO A 26 8.00 3.71 -17.94
CA PRO A 26 9.05 4.57 -18.49
C PRO A 26 9.65 5.48 -17.41
N LYS A 27 10.91 5.85 -17.58
CA LYS A 27 11.58 6.78 -16.66
C LYS A 27 11.15 8.24 -16.89
N GLU A 28 10.74 8.58 -18.12
CA GLU A 28 10.31 9.91 -18.52
C GLU A 28 9.13 9.82 -19.50
N GLY A 29 8.26 10.83 -19.49
CA GLY A 29 7.11 10.95 -20.38
C GLY A 29 6.60 12.39 -20.48
N LYS A 30 5.84 12.71 -21.52
CA LYS A 30 5.25 14.05 -21.69
C LYS A 30 3.90 14.17 -20.98
N LEU A 31 3.17 13.07 -20.91
CA LEU A 31 1.83 12.99 -20.32
C LEU A 31 1.82 11.98 -19.18
N LEU A 32 0.92 12.14 -18.21
CA LEU A 32 0.69 11.13 -17.17
C LEU A 32 0.29 9.78 -17.76
N ALA A 33 -0.45 9.79 -18.86
CA ALA A 33 -0.86 8.57 -19.57
C ALA A 33 0.33 7.73 -20.06
N ASP A 34 1.49 8.32 -20.31
CA ASP A 34 2.69 7.61 -20.74
C ASP A 34 3.19 6.62 -19.65
N PHE A 35 2.84 6.87 -18.38
CA PHE A 35 3.20 6.03 -17.23
C PHE A 35 2.11 5.01 -16.84
N VAL A 36 1.00 4.97 -17.59
CA VAL A 36 -0.10 4.03 -17.35
C VAL A 36 -0.03 2.93 -18.41
N PRO A 37 0.40 1.72 -18.06
CA PRO A 37 0.50 0.62 -19.03
C PRO A 37 -0.85 0.22 -19.59
N ASN A 38 -0.85 -0.46 -20.73
CA ASN A 38 -2.06 -1.07 -21.28
C ASN A 38 -2.67 -2.03 -20.23
N LYS A 39 -4.00 -2.08 -20.14
CA LYS A 39 -4.77 -2.82 -19.12
C LYS A 39 -4.54 -2.34 -17.69
N TRP A 40 -4.16 -1.06 -17.50
CA TRP A 40 -4.09 -0.41 -16.19
C TRP A 40 -4.94 0.86 -16.22
N LYS A 41 -5.46 1.26 -15.08
CA LYS A 41 -6.23 2.50 -14.89
C LYS A 41 -5.68 3.28 -13.70
N VAL A 42 -5.77 4.61 -13.75
CA VAL A 42 -5.52 5.46 -12.58
C VAL A 42 -6.73 5.38 -11.66
N ILE A 43 -6.51 5.07 -10.39
CA ILE A 43 -7.56 5.00 -9.37
C ILE A 43 -7.51 6.17 -8.38
N ALA A 44 -6.35 6.78 -8.17
CA ALA A 44 -6.20 7.97 -7.34
C ALA A 44 -5.03 8.82 -7.80
N LYS A 45 -5.12 10.14 -7.59
CA LYS A 45 -4.09 11.11 -7.96
C LYS A 45 -4.09 12.29 -6.98
N SER A 46 -2.89 12.80 -6.66
CA SER A 46 -2.69 14.05 -5.95
C SER A 46 -1.55 14.85 -6.57
N GLU A 47 -1.67 16.17 -6.54
CA GLU A 47 -0.69 17.10 -7.10
C GLU A 47 -0.20 18.08 -6.04
N GLY A 48 1.10 18.42 -6.08
CA GLY A 48 1.71 19.38 -5.19
C GLY A 48 3.22 19.35 -5.29
N ASP A 49 3.88 20.37 -4.81
CA ASP A 49 5.34 20.54 -4.87
C ASP A 49 6.02 19.64 -3.81
N LEU A 50 6.66 18.57 -4.25
CA LEU A 50 7.35 17.60 -3.39
C LEU A 50 8.85 17.88 -3.25
N ASN A 51 9.46 18.51 -4.26
CA ASN A 51 10.90 18.77 -4.32
C ASN A 51 11.28 20.24 -3.99
N LYS A 52 10.26 21.10 -3.76
CA LYS A 52 10.36 22.53 -3.39
C LYS A 52 10.88 23.42 -4.52
N ASP A 53 10.61 23.06 -5.76
CA ASP A 53 10.93 23.88 -6.93
C ASP A 53 9.79 24.83 -7.35
N LYS A 54 8.65 24.80 -6.63
CA LYS A 54 7.41 25.56 -6.86
C LYS A 54 6.62 25.10 -8.10
N ILE A 55 6.94 23.92 -8.64
CA ILE A 55 6.19 23.25 -9.69
C ILE A 55 5.43 22.07 -9.06
N ASN A 56 4.17 21.91 -9.43
CA ASN A 56 3.42 20.78 -8.91
C ASN A 56 3.92 19.47 -9.52
N ASP A 57 4.37 18.57 -8.67
CA ASP A 57 4.64 17.18 -8.92
C ASP A 57 3.36 16.35 -8.82
N VAL A 58 3.42 15.09 -9.17
CA VAL A 58 2.25 14.20 -9.16
C VAL A 58 2.59 12.89 -8.47
N ALA A 59 1.75 12.49 -7.53
CA ALA A 59 1.70 11.11 -7.05
C ALA A 59 0.36 10.50 -7.43
N PHE A 60 0.36 9.27 -7.94
CA PHE A 60 -0.85 8.57 -8.34
C PHE A 60 -0.73 7.07 -8.19
N VAL A 61 -1.89 6.43 -8.05
CA VAL A 61 -1.99 4.98 -7.95
C VAL A 61 -2.65 4.44 -9.20
N ILE A 62 -2.02 3.42 -9.79
CA ILE A 62 -2.58 2.66 -10.91
C ILE A 62 -2.96 1.27 -10.44
N GLU A 63 -4.05 0.73 -10.99
CA GLU A 63 -4.56 -0.62 -10.75
C GLU A 63 -4.62 -1.39 -12.06
N ASN A 64 -4.18 -2.64 -12.05
CA ASN A 64 -4.36 -3.56 -13.17
C ASN A 64 -5.86 -3.85 -13.38
N THR A 65 -6.26 -4.16 -14.63
CA THR A 65 -7.66 -4.46 -14.98
C THR A 65 -7.81 -5.86 -15.57
N ALA A 66 -6.88 -6.75 -15.25
CA ALA A 66 -6.88 -8.11 -15.76
C ALA A 66 -8.02 -8.94 -15.16
N THR A 67 -8.82 -9.57 -15.99
CA THR A 67 -9.95 -10.40 -15.55
C THR A 67 -9.51 -11.67 -14.85
N GLU A 68 -8.33 -12.18 -15.17
CA GLU A 68 -7.69 -13.33 -14.52
C GLU A 68 -7.35 -13.12 -13.05
N ASN A 69 -7.32 -11.85 -12.59
CA ASN A 69 -7.13 -11.48 -11.18
C ASN A 69 -8.45 -11.28 -10.43
N ILE A 70 -9.59 -11.48 -11.10
CA ILE A 70 -10.91 -11.54 -10.46
C ILE A 70 -11.17 -13.02 -10.13
N VAL A 71 -11.09 -13.37 -8.86
CA VAL A 71 -11.18 -14.76 -8.41
C VAL A 71 -12.51 -15.03 -7.67
N LEU A 72 -13.03 -16.23 -7.83
CA LEU A 72 -14.20 -16.67 -7.07
C LEU A 72 -13.78 -16.93 -5.63
N ASN A 73 -14.67 -16.61 -4.70
CA ASN A 73 -14.55 -16.87 -3.27
C ASN A 73 -15.71 -17.76 -2.82
N GLU A 74 -15.39 -18.96 -2.36
CA GLU A 74 -16.38 -19.91 -1.85
C GLU A 74 -16.57 -19.80 -0.32
N GLY A 75 -15.83 -18.86 0.31
CA GLY A 75 -15.87 -18.62 1.75
C GLY A 75 -16.78 -17.45 2.16
N PHE A 76 -16.51 -16.90 3.34
CA PHE A 76 -17.17 -15.68 3.81
C PHE A 76 -16.73 -14.45 3.02
N GLY A 77 -17.57 -13.41 3.02
CA GLY A 77 -17.28 -12.13 2.38
C GLY A 77 -17.95 -12.01 1.00
N LYS A 78 -17.25 -11.38 0.05
CA LYS A 78 -17.73 -11.17 -1.31
C LYS A 78 -17.61 -12.44 -2.14
N ASP A 79 -18.53 -12.68 -3.07
CA ASP A 79 -18.53 -13.85 -3.96
C ASP A 79 -17.34 -13.83 -4.94
N THR A 80 -16.88 -12.63 -5.30
CA THR A 80 -15.72 -12.43 -6.17
C THR A 80 -14.77 -11.41 -5.58
N LEU A 81 -13.47 -11.66 -5.73
CA LEU A 81 -12.40 -10.83 -5.17
C LEU A 81 -11.56 -10.25 -6.31
N ASN A 82 -11.42 -8.93 -6.33
CA ASN A 82 -10.51 -8.22 -7.22
C ASN A 82 -9.12 -8.15 -6.59
N ALA A 83 -8.27 -9.10 -6.94
CA ALA A 83 -6.88 -9.19 -6.50
C ALA A 83 -5.90 -8.48 -7.46
N ASN A 84 -6.39 -7.58 -8.32
CA ASN A 84 -5.54 -6.81 -9.22
C ASN A 84 -4.49 -6.00 -8.45
N PRO A 85 -3.20 -6.09 -8.85
CA PRO A 85 -2.13 -5.34 -8.17
C PRO A 85 -2.26 -3.84 -8.41
N ARG A 86 -1.78 -3.07 -7.42
CA ARG A 86 -1.73 -1.61 -7.44
C ARG A 86 -0.31 -1.12 -7.30
N PHE A 87 0.05 -0.13 -8.10
CA PHE A 87 1.36 0.53 -8.04
C PHE A 87 1.19 1.99 -7.68
N LEU A 88 2.01 2.46 -6.75
CA LEU A 88 2.15 3.87 -6.43
C LEU A 88 3.32 4.44 -7.23
N LEU A 89 3.07 5.50 -7.99
CA LEU A 89 4.08 6.22 -8.77
C LEU A 89 4.18 7.67 -8.27
N VAL A 90 5.42 8.18 -8.20
CA VAL A 90 5.69 9.60 -7.92
C VAL A 90 6.53 10.16 -9.04
N LEU A 91 6.00 11.20 -9.69
CA LEU A 91 6.63 11.88 -10.83
C LEU A 91 6.94 13.31 -10.46
N PHE A 92 8.14 13.78 -10.81
CA PHE A 92 8.46 15.20 -10.81
C PHE A 92 8.20 15.81 -12.16
N LYS A 93 7.61 17.00 -12.17
CA LYS A 93 7.44 17.78 -13.37
C LYS A 93 8.68 18.66 -13.57
N ILE A 94 9.45 18.36 -14.60
CA ILE A 94 10.66 19.08 -14.96
C ILE A 94 10.46 19.63 -16.37
N ASP A 95 10.46 20.96 -16.50
CA ASP A 95 10.14 21.66 -17.75
C ASP A 95 8.77 21.21 -18.32
N SER A 96 8.78 20.59 -19.48
CA SER A 96 7.58 20.12 -20.21
C SER A 96 7.34 18.63 -20.10
N LYS A 97 8.06 17.90 -19.24
CA LYS A 97 7.96 16.45 -19.08
C LYS A 97 7.84 16.02 -17.62
N TYR A 98 7.40 14.79 -17.42
CA TYR A 98 7.42 14.11 -16.14
C TYR A 98 8.58 13.14 -16.06
N VAL A 99 9.20 13.04 -14.90
CA VAL A 99 10.30 12.12 -14.59
C VAL A 99 9.90 11.25 -13.41
N LEU A 100 9.95 9.93 -13.60
CA LEU A 100 9.66 8.96 -12.53
C LEU A 100 10.74 9.03 -11.45
N LYS A 101 10.33 9.42 -10.25
CA LYS A 101 11.21 9.55 -9.08
C LYS A 101 11.10 8.39 -8.10
N SER A 102 9.92 7.81 -7.98
CA SER A 102 9.71 6.63 -7.13
C SER A 102 8.58 5.78 -7.67
N ILE A 103 8.70 4.49 -7.48
CA ILE A 103 7.64 3.51 -7.73
C ILE A 103 7.64 2.48 -6.62
N ASN A 104 6.45 2.21 -6.06
CA ASN A 104 6.24 1.07 -5.18
C ASN A 104 5.14 0.17 -5.74
N LYS A 105 5.43 -1.12 -5.87
CA LYS A 105 4.57 -2.15 -6.48
C LYS A 105 3.91 -3.08 -5.47
N LYS A 106 4.15 -2.86 -4.16
CA LYS A 106 3.76 -3.78 -3.10
C LYS A 106 3.13 -3.11 -1.88
N PHE A 107 3.10 -1.78 -1.82
CA PHE A 107 2.66 -1.05 -0.63
C PHE A 107 1.15 -0.80 -0.63
N ILE A 108 0.58 -0.43 -1.78
CA ILE A 108 -0.87 -0.21 -1.87
C ILE A 108 -1.55 -1.57 -2.02
N PRO A 109 -2.43 -1.96 -1.07
CA PRO A 109 -3.14 -3.23 -1.16
C PRO A 109 -4.07 -3.28 -2.38
N SER A 110 -4.29 -4.47 -2.91
CA SER A 110 -5.36 -4.72 -3.88
C SER A 110 -6.71 -4.39 -3.26
N GLN A 111 -7.74 -4.23 -4.09
CA GLN A 111 -9.10 -3.95 -3.63
C GLN A 111 -9.58 -5.01 -2.64
N ASP A 112 -9.39 -6.28 -2.99
CA ASP A 112 -9.78 -7.41 -2.17
C ASP A 112 -8.58 -8.32 -1.90
N SER A 113 -8.68 -9.12 -0.85
CA SER A 113 -7.66 -10.08 -0.43
C SER A 113 -8.24 -11.49 -0.31
N SER A 114 -7.61 -12.47 -0.95
CA SER A 114 -7.98 -13.88 -0.79
C SER A 114 -7.69 -14.43 0.62
N ILE A 115 -6.78 -13.78 1.37
CA ILE A 115 -6.46 -14.15 2.75
C ILE A 115 -7.53 -13.58 3.70
N ASN A 116 -8.04 -12.37 3.40
CA ASN A 116 -9.05 -11.68 4.21
C ASN A 116 -10.21 -11.22 3.30
N PRO A 117 -11.10 -12.12 2.84
CA PRO A 117 -12.13 -11.79 1.85
C PRO A 117 -13.25 -10.88 2.39
N CYS A 118 -13.29 -10.65 3.70
CA CYS A 118 -14.19 -9.70 4.34
C CYS A 118 -13.59 -8.29 4.51
N LEU A 119 -12.37 -8.06 4.06
CA LEU A 119 -11.74 -6.75 4.11
C LEU A 119 -12.33 -5.85 3.02
N ASP A 120 -12.79 -4.67 3.41
CA ASP A 120 -13.12 -3.61 2.46
C ASP A 120 -11.85 -3.02 1.85
N ASP A 121 -11.97 -2.32 0.73
CA ASP A 121 -10.82 -1.72 0.05
C ASP A 121 -10.07 -0.74 0.97
N PRO A 122 -8.88 -1.08 1.48
CA PRO A 122 -8.23 -0.22 2.47
C PRO A 122 -7.78 1.13 1.94
N PHE A 123 -7.66 1.26 0.62
CA PHE A 123 -7.17 2.49 -0.01
C PHE A 123 -8.30 3.38 -0.54
N MET A 124 -9.38 2.80 -1.08
CA MET A 124 -10.42 3.58 -1.76
C MET A 124 -11.61 3.95 -0.88
N GLU A 125 -11.96 3.14 0.14
CA GLU A 125 -13.15 3.41 0.96
C GLU A 125 -12.97 4.63 1.87
N ASN A 126 -11.92 4.64 2.71
CA ASN A 126 -11.62 5.74 3.63
C ASN A 126 -10.12 6.06 3.68
N GLY A 127 -9.35 5.49 2.76
CA GLY A 127 -7.92 5.75 2.58
C GLY A 127 -7.66 6.84 1.55
N GLY A 128 -6.46 6.82 0.97
CA GLY A 128 -6.15 7.69 -0.16
C GLY A 128 -4.72 8.22 -0.19
N ILE A 129 -4.55 9.21 -1.06
CA ILE A 129 -3.26 9.86 -1.32
C ILE A 129 -3.42 11.38 -1.29
N GLU A 130 -2.53 12.07 -0.61
CA GLU A 130 -2.48 13.53 -0.54
C GLU A 130 -1.05 14.05 -0.66
N ILE A 131 -0.84 15.15 -1.39
CA ILE A 131 0.39 15.94 -1.34
C ILE A 131 0.07 17.28 -0.72
N LYS A 132 0.74 17.58 0.40
CA LYS A 132 0.57 18.86 1.09
C LYS A 132 1.86 19.29 1.77
N ASN A 133 2.26 20.55 1.58
CA ASN A 133 3.45 21.14 2.19
C ASN A 133 4.75 20.34 1.97
N GLY A 134 4.94 19.78 0.76
CA GLY A 134 6.11 18.97 0.41
C GLY A 134 6.13 17.57 1.06
N VAL A 135 5.01 17.09 1.52
CA VAL A 135 4.83 15.77 2.13
C VAL A 135 3.83 14.97 1.30
N LEU A 136 4.22 13.76 0.91
CA LEU A 136 3.33 12.75 0.35
C LEU A 136 2.74 11.95 1.51
N LYS A 137 1.42 11.95 1.61
CA LYS A 137 0.66 11.24 2.62
C LYS A 137 -0.13 10.11 1.98
N ILE A 138 -0.07 8.92 2.58
CA ILE A 138 -0.85 7.75 2.19
C ILE A 138 -1.66 7.31 3.41
N ASP A 139 -2.96 7.20 3.24
CA ASP A 139 -3.90 6.72 4.24
C ASP A 139 -4.43 5.36 3.83
N LEU A 140 -4.43 4.41 4.77
CA LEU A 140 -5.00 3.08 4.61
C LEU A 140 -5.96 2.80 5.76
N TYR A 141 -7.20 2.42 5.43
CA TYR A 141 -8.27 2.14 6.39
C TYR A 141 -8.65 0.66 6.33
N TYR A 142 -8.44 -0.05 7.41
CA TYR A 142 -8.72 -1.49 7.49
C TYR A 142 -10.00 -1.74 8.27
N TRP A 143 -11.04 -2.14 7.57
CA TRP A 143 -12.31 -2.56 8.13
C TRP A 143 -12.71 -3.93 7.55
N LEU A 144 -13.03 -4.89 8.43
CA LEU A 144 -13.46 -6.21 8.03
C LEU A 144 -14.94 -6.41 8.41
N SER A 145 -15.78 -6.78 7.46
CA SER A 145 -17.20 -7.12 7.72
C SER A 145 -17.34 -8.41 8.53
N CYS A 146 -16.35 -9.30 8.48
CA CYS A 146 -16.27 -10.54 9.27
C CYS A 146 -14.83 -10.80 9.74
N GLY A 147 -14.63 -11.69 10.71
CA GLY A 147 -13.32 -12.18 11.15
C GLY A 147 -12.55 -11.25 12.11
N SER A 148 -12.91 -9.98 12.22
CA SER A 148 -12.30 -9.05 13.17
C SER A 148 -13.28 -7.99 13.64
N TRP A 149 -13.14 -7.61 14.91
CA TRP A 149 -13.84 -6.47 15.51
C TRP A 149 -13.02 -5.18 15.48
N PHE A 150 -11.75 -5.26 15.11
CA PHE A 150 -10.88 -4.09 15.03
C PHE A 150 -11.06 -3.34 13.72
N VAL A 151 -11.09 -2.02 13.85
CA VAL A 151 -10.96 -1.06 12.75
C VAL A 151 -9.64 -0.34 12.94
N THR A 152 -8.86 -0.17 11.88
CA THR A 152 -7.53 0.42 11.98
C THR A 152 -7.27 1.41 10.86
N ASP A 153 -6.95 2.64 11.23
CA ASP A 153 -6.39 3.65 10.33
C ASP A 153 -4.87 3.62 10.39
N ARG A 154 -4.22 3.76 9.25
CA ARG A 154 -2.77 3.93 9.14
C ARG A 154 -2.45 5.08 8.22
N ASN A 155 -1.67 6.02 8.70
CA ASN A 155 -1.25 7.21 7.97
C ASN A 155 0.26 7.23 7.83
N TYR A 156 0.74 7.25 6.61
CA TYR A 156 2.17 7.26 6.27
C TYR A 156 2.54 8.62 5.66
N LYS A 157 3.59 9.26 6.17
CA LYS A 157 4.07 10.57 5.73
C LYS A 157 5.48 10.46 5.17
N PHE A 158 5.63 10.74 3.88
CA PHE A 158 6.91 10.68 3.18
C PHE A 158 7.38 12.07 2.78
N ARG A 159 8.69 12.26 2.81
CA ARG A 159 9.34 13.47 2.31
C ARG A 159 10.45 13.08 1.35
N PHE A 160 10.60 13.87 0.30
CA PHE A 160 11.73 13.75 -0.61
C PHE A 160 12.96 14.40 0.02
N GLN A 161 14.01 13.62 0.20
CA GLN A 161 15.32 14.06 0.70
C GLN A 161 16.39 13.07 0.25
N GLU A 162 17.59 13.57 -0.07
CA GLU A 162 18.71 12.76 -0.56
C GLU A 162 18.31 11.85 -1.75
N ASP A 163 17.57 12.41 -2.69
CA ASP A 163 17.04 11.76 -3.91
C ASP A 163 16.13 10.53 -3.65
N LYS A 164 15.47 10.47 -2.50
CA LYS A 164 14.57 9.38 -2.11
C LYS A 164 13.35 9.90 -1.35
N PHE A 165 12.24 9.18 -1.46
CA PHE A 165 11.10 9.36 -0.56
C PHE A 165 11.32 8.51 0.69
N VAL A 166 11.44 9.15 1.85
CA VAL A 166 11.65 8.48 3.13
C VAL A 166 10.50 8.74 4.09
N LEU A 167 10.16 7.74 4.89
CA LEU A 167 9.12 7.82 5.90
C LEU A 167 9.60 8.72 7.05
N ILE A 168 8.90 9.86 7.23
CA ILE A 168 9.20 10.84 8.28
C ILE A 168 8.20 10.83 9.43
N GLY A 169 7.03 10.24 9.23
CA GLY A 169 5.98 10.11 10.22
C GLY A 169 5.06 8.93 9.92
N TYR A 170 4.56 8.32 10.97
CA TYR A 170 3.56 7.26 10.91
C TYR A 170 2.58 7.45 12.07
N ASP A 171 1.28 7.46 11.75
CA ASP A 171 0.23 7.43 12.75
C ASP A 171 -0.64 6.19 12.52
N SER A 172 -1.05 5.56 13.61
CA SER A 172 -2.05 4.49 13.57
C SER A 172 -3.07 4.70 14.67
N TYR A 173 -4.32 4.55 14.32
CA TYR A 173 -5.43 4.54 15.25
C TYR A 173 -6.20 3.23 15.08
N SER A 174 -6.53 2.56 16.17
CA SER A 174 -7.30 1.32 16.13
C SER A 174 -8.33 1.32 17.25
N PHE A 175 -9.56 0.88 16.94
CA PHE A 175 -10.59 0.66 17.95
C PHE A 175 -11.33 -0.67 17.73
N HIS A 176 -11.86 -1.19 18.83
CA HIS A 176 -12.65 -2.42 18.85
C HIS A 176 -14.13 -2.08 18.80
N ARG A 177 -14.82 -2.45 17.71
CA ARG A 177 -16.22 -2.08 17.43
C ARG A 177 -17.24 -2.53 18.49
N SER A 178 -16.95 -3.58 19.24
CA SER A 178 -17.86 -4.11 20.27
C SER A 178 -17.65 -3.48 21.64
N SER A 179 -16.39 -3.19 22.04
CA SER A 179 -16.07 -2.66 23.35
C SER A 179 -15.80 -1.15 23.36
N GLY A 180 -15.56 -0.56 22.20
CA GLY A 180 -15.13 0.85 22.08
C GLY A 180 -13.68 1.09 22.47
N GLU A 181 -12.97 0.11 23.02
CA GLU A 181 -11.56 0.27 23.38
C GLU A 181 -10.74 0.71 22.19
N SER A 182 -9.94 1.75 22.39
CA SER A 182 -9.12 2.33 21.32
C SER A 182 -7.67 2.57 21.73
N LYS A 183 -6.81 2.69 20.72
CA LYS A 183 -5.37 2.88 20.87
C LYS A 183 -4.85 3.73 19.72
N SER A 184 -3.97 4.69 20.04
CA SER A 184 -3.27 5.48 19.05
C SER A 184 -1.76 5.33 19.18
N VAL A 185 -1.09 5.26 18.04
CA VAL A 185 0.38 5.31 17.94
C VAL A 185 0.74 6.45 17.00
N SER A 186 1.69 7.29 17.41
CA SER A 186 2.27 8.33 16.55
C SER A 186 3.79 8.25 16.61
N ILE A 187 4.43 8.13 15.46
CA ILE A 187 5.89 8.04 15.34
C ILE A 187 6.40 9.20 14.50
N ASN A 188 7.28 10.01 15.07
CA ASN A 188 8.04 10.99 14.34
C ASN A 188 9.48 10.49 14.18
N PHE A 189 9.82 10.06 12.97
CA PHE A 189 11.12 9.48 12.67
C PHE A 189 12.26 10.51 12.69
N LEU A 190 11.95 11.80 12.44
CA LEU A 190 12.97 12.87 12.47
C LEU A 190 13.36 13.24 13.90
N SER A 191 12.39 13.33 14.80
CA SER A 191 12.65 13.58 16.22
C SER A 191 12.95 12.30 17.02
N LYS A 192 12.82 11.14 16.37
CA LYS A 192 13.03 9.81 16.98
C LYS A 192 12.17 9.57 18.21
N LYS A 193 10.90 9.96 18.14
CA LYS A 193 9.94 9.82 19.23
C LYS A 193 8.72 9.03 18.81
N LYS A 194 8.26 8.16 19.70
CA LYS A 194 6.98 7.43 19.61
C LYS A 194 6.09 7.87 20.76
N GLU A 195 4.88 8.28 20.43
CA GLU A 195 3.76 8.46 21.34
C GLU A 195 2.85 7.24 21.28
N LEU A 196 2.39 6.80 22.44
CA LEU A 196 1.37 5.78 22.58
C LEU A 196 0.28 6.29 23.50
N ILE A 197 -0.98 6.26 23.04
CA ILE A 197 -2.17 6.55 23.83
C ILE A 197 -2.98 5.27 23.95
N THR A 198 -3.31 4.88 25.17
CA THR A 198 -4.13 3.71 25.51
C THR A 198 -5.16 4.06 26.58
N GLY A 199 -6.13 3.20 26.81
CA GLY A 199 -7.18 3.43 27.78
C GLY A 199 -8.21 4.47 27.32
N THR A 200 -8.31 4.68 26.01
CA THR A 200 -9.37 5.45 25.36
C THR A 200 -10.54 4.52 25.01
N ASN A 201 -11.76 5.06 25.00
CA ASN A 201 -12.97 4.35 24.59
C ASN A 201 -13.86 5.28 23.77
N GLU A 202 -14.41 4.74 22.66
CA GLU A 202 -15.26 5.50 21.74
C GLU A 202 -16.72 5.65 22.24
N PHE A 203 -17.14 4.83 23.21
CA PHE A 203 -18.53 4.74 23.64
C PHE A 203 -18.77 5.35 25.01
N GLU A 204 -17.73 5.56 25.82
CA GLU A 204 -17.83 6.04 27.19
C GLU A 204 -16.65 6.94 27.58
N GLU A 205 -16.85 7.72 28.66
CA GLU A 205 -15.76 8.52 29.22
C GLU A 205 -14.60 7.63 29.65
N SER A 206 -13.40 8.02 29.33
CA SER A 206 -12.19 7.25 29.55
C SER A 206 -11.06 8.09 30.11
N ASN A 207 -10.11 7.45 30.77
CA ASN A 207 -8.90 8.08 31.29
C ASN A 207 -7.68 7.69 30.43
N PRO A 208 -7.39 8.39 29.33
CA PRO A 208 -6.32 8.05 28.43
C PRO A 208 -4.95 8.12 29.12
N LYS A 209 -4.15 7.06 28.92
CA LYS A 209 -2.75 7.04 29.32
C LYS A 209 -1.86 7.34 28.14
N LYS A 210 -1.18 8.48 28.20
CA LYS A 210 -0.24 8.93 27.19
C LYS A 210 1.18 8.62 27.62
N THR A 211 1.94 7.92 26.78
CA THR A 211 3.34 7.57 27.02
C THR A 211 4.21 7.95 25.84
N TRP A 212 5.45 8.38 26.14
CA TRP A 212 6.44 8.75 25.15
C TRP A 212 7.67 7.86 25.29
N LYS A 213 8.22 7.46 24.16
CA LYS A 213 9.50 6.72 24.10
C LYS A 213 10.43 7.35 23.07
N ASN A 214 11.72 7.37 23.37
CA ASN A 214 12.74 7.59 22.35
C ASN A 214 12.93 6.28 21.60
N ILE A 215 13.01 6.36 20.28
CA ILE A 215 13.22 5.21 19.41
C ILE A 215 14.61 5.28 18.77
N LYS A 216 15.21 4.13 18.52
CA LYS A 216 16.49 4.05 17.81
C LYS A 216 16.19 3.89 16.32
N ILE A 217 16.69 4.80 15.52
CA ILE A 217 16.54 4.78 14.06
C ILE A 217 17.95 4.93 13.48
N GLU A 218 18.41 3.89 12.83
CA GLU A 218 19.69 3.90 12.11
C GLU A 218 19.53 4.50 10.71
N LYS A 219 18.43 4.16 10.04
CA LYS A 219 18.10 4.62 8.69
C LYS A 219 16.60 4.78 8.53
N LEU A 220 16.19 5.84 7.83
CA LEU A 220 14.77 6.04 7.48
C LEU A 220 14.32 5.01 6.44
N ILE A 221 13.10 4.51 6.60
CA ILE A 221 12.48 3.56 5.66
C ILE A 221 12.18 4.32 4.37
N LYS A 222 12.54 3.73 3.23
CA LYS A 222 12.22 4.31 1.92
C LYS A 222 10.83 3.87 1.48
N LEU A 223 10.16 4.72 0.71
CA LEU A 223 8.88 4.38 0.10
C LEU A 223 8.95 3.07 -0.70
N GLU A 224 10.02 2.86 -1.45
CA GLU A 224 10.22 1.68 -2.31
C GLU A 224 10.37 0.37 -1.53
N ASP A 225 10.81 0.44 -0.28
CA ASP A 225 11.07 -0.73 0.57
C ASP A 225 9.82 -1.20 1.35
N LEU A 226 8.74 -0.39 1.39
CA LEU A 226 7.50 -0.74 2.08
C LEU A 226 6.67 -1.78 1.32
N THR A 227 6.01 -2.63 2.08
CA THR A 227 5.00 -3.58 1.58
C THR A 227 3.70 -3.41 2.36
N THR A 228 2.60 -3.95 1.87
CA THR A 228 1.31 -3.98 2.58
C THR A 228 1.43 -4.55 3.99
N ASP A 229 2.30 -5.57 4.16
CA ASP A 229 2.52 -6.28 5.42
C ASP A 229 3.64 -5.67 6.28
N SER A 230 4.19 -4.52 5.87
CA SER A 230 5.24 -3.88 6.64
C SER A 230 4.72 -3.44 8.01
N GLU A 231 5.26 -4.03 9.06
CA GLU A 231 5.02 -3.59 10.42
C GLU A 231 5.91 -2.38 10.74
N ILE A 232 5.26 -1.29 11.17
CA ILE A 232 5.93 -0.07 11.64
C ILE A 232 5.88 -0.11 13.17
N ASP A 233 6.72 -0.95 13.77
CA ASP A 233 6.88 -1.03 15.22
C ASP A 233 8.31 -0.61 15.64
N TYR A 234 8.37 0.28 16.66
CA TYR A 234 9.60 0.83 17.22
C TYR A 234 9.47 1.01 18.73
#